data_fe23f9decc970f748425563cb8ed8389
#
_entry.id   fe23f9decc970f748425563cb8ed8389
#
_cell.length_a   1.000
_cell.length_b   1.000
_cell.length_c   1.000
_cell.angle_alpha   90.00
_cell.angle_beta   90.00
_cell.angle_gamma   90.00
#
_symmetry.space_group_name_H-M   'P 1'
#
loop_
_entity.id
_entity.type
_entity.pdbx_description
1 polymer ?
#
loop_
_entity_poly.entity_id
_entity_poly.type
_entity_poly.pdbx_seq_one_letter_code
_entity_poly.pdbx_strand_id
1 'polypeptide(L)'
;VSRTLYGSRAAPAVQRQWFKSGAVPVAVYGLGKMGLPLAAVYAENTGNVTGVDIDESVVAAINDGDCPVAREPGLPSLVESLAARDALQATTDSRRAREASVHVLIVPTLVDDDNDPDLSALTDVAGDVAAGLDPGDVVIVESTVPPRTCVDVLRPLLEDASGVPRHSFGLAFCPERTSSGRALRDVRGSHPKIVGGVDDESTRVVGLVYGVLVDNDVIPVADATTAEAVKVFEGLYRDVNIALANDLARLTDELDIEVRDAIDAANTQPFCDIHTPGPGVGGHCIPYYPYFVLHWLQTETPTLSTARRVNDSMPGFVADRVAEGLAASEPNDGDAADARGTVDAYVTDGGAIEDTTVAVLGLTYRSGVAETRASPGVDVCDLLADRGATVYAADPLVEASGVRAEHVAIDELRDCDLDAAVLATAHDEFDAVDWSAFDPLVVVDGHDALDVAGTDHRVYTVGRGWR
;
A
#
# COMPACT_ATOMS: atom_id res chain seq x y z
N VAL A 1 0.44 16.48 39.65
CA VAL A 1 -0.84 16.72 38.97
C VAL A 1 -0.65 16.28 37.53
N SER A 2 -1.27 15.19 37.11
CA SER A 2 -1.26 14.71 35.75
C SER A 2 -1.76 15.84 34.82
N ARG A 3 -1.00 16.09 33.75
CA ARG A 3 -1.34 17.10 32.74
C ARG A 3 -2.02 16.37 31.58
N THR A 4 -3.34 16.26 31.66
CA THR A 4 -4.16 15.61 30.64
C THR A 4 -4.67 16.62 29.61
N LEU A 5 -4.94 16.18 28.40
CA LEU A 5 -5.45 17.01 27.31
C LEU A 5 -6.97 16.90 27.18
N TYR A 6 -7.52 15.69 27.23
CA TYR A 6 -8.95 15.46 27.10
C TYR A 6 -9.70 15.91 28.36
N GLY A 7 -10.80 16.63 28.19
CA GLY A 7 -11.59 17.19 29.31
C GLY A 7 -10.90 18.29 30.08
N SER A 8 -9.71 18.74 29.66
CA SER A 8 -8.94 19.77 30.36
C SER A 8 -9.59 21.15 30.26
N ARG A 9 -9.68 21.84 31.38
CA ARG A 9 -10.17 23.22 31.46
C ARG A 9 -9.09 24.28 31.18
N ALA A 10 -7.85 23.87 30.95
CA ALA A 10 -6.76 24.78 30.60
C ALA A 10 -6.98 25.38 29.21
N ALA A 11 -6.54 26.63 29.02
CA ALA A 11 -6.61 27.27 27.72
C ALA A 11 -5.82 26.48 26.66
N PRO A 12 -6.28 26.43 25.39
CA PRO A 12 -5.58 25.67 24.32
C PRO A 12 -4.10 25.98 24.16
N ALA A 13 -3.71 27.24 24.36
CA ALA A 13 -2.29 27.64 24.32
C ALA A 13 -1.47 26.99 25.44
N VAL A 14 -2.03 26.80 26.62
CA VAL A 14 -1.40 26.13 27.76
C VAL A 14 -1.29 24.63 27.50
N GLN A 15 -2.33 24.01 26.96
CA GLN A 15 -2.31 22.58 26.56
C GLN A 15 -1.24 22.31 25.51
N ARG A 16 -1.12 23.18 24.47
CA ARG A 16 -0.04 23.10 23.47
C ARG A 16 1.33 23.21 24.11
N GLN A 17 1.51 24.09 25.09
CA GLN A 17 2.78 24.22 25.80
C GLN A 17 3.11 22.97 26.62
N TRP A 18 2.13 22.38 27.30
CA TRP A 18 2.33 21.12 28.02
C TRP A 18 2.77 19.99 27.08
N PHE A 19 2.11 19.88 25.94
CA PHE A 19 2.44 18.89 24.92
C PHE A 19 3.86 19.10 24.37
N LYS A 20 4.20 20.32 23.93
CA LYS A 20 5.54 20.68 23.42
C LYS A 20 6.66 20.49 24.43
N SER A 21 6.39 20.63 25.72
CA SER A 21 7.41 20.49 26.76
C SER A 21 7.62 19.04 27.22
N GLY A 22 6.95 18.05 26.61
CA GLY A 22 7.00 16.66 27.05
C GLY A 22 6.29 16.37 28.37
N ALA A 23 5.53 17.36 28.90
CA ALA A 23 4.77 17.18 30.14
C ALA A 23 3.50 16.32 29.95
N VAL A 24 3.20 15.95 28.70
CA VAL A 24 2.20 14.98 28.28
C VAL A 24 2.96 13.87 27.54
N PRO A 25 3.25 12.74 28.20
CA PRO A 25 3.98 11.64 27.59
C PRO A 25 3.17 11.01 26.45
N VAL A 26 3.88 10.55 25.40
CA VAL A 26 3.28 9.92 24.22
C VAL A 26 3.77 8.47 24.11
N ALA A 27 2.89 7.55 23.77
CA ALA A 27 3.23 6.20 23.33
C ALA A 27 2.81 6.00 21.88
N VAL A 28 3.70 5.40 21.06
CA VAL A 28 3.41 5.04 19.67
C VAL A 28 3.57 3.53 19.52
N TYR A 29 2.52 2.84 19.10
CA TYR A 29 2.46 1.39 18.96
C TYR A 29 2.57 1.00 17.49
N GLY A 30 3.63 0.26 17.16
CA GLY A 30 4.08 -0.06 15.81
C GLY A 30 5.18 0.91 15.36
N LEU A 31 6.42 0.39 15.15
CA LEU A 31 7.59 1.16 14.76
C LEU A 31 8.14 0.74 13.39
N GLY A 32 7.24 0.25 12.53
CA GLY A 32 7.55 -0.08 11.14
C GLY A 32 7.74 1.13 10.24
N LYS A 33 7.66 0.91 8.91
CA LYS A 33 7.92 1.92 7.86
C LYS A 33 7.12 3.24 8.00
N MET A 34 5.90 3.17 8.57
CA MET A 34 5.05 4.37 8.78
C MET A 34 5.12 4.85 10.23
N GLY A 35 5.21 3.92 11.20
CA GLY A 35 5.15 4.26 12.62
C GLY A 35 6.43 4.90 13.15
N LEU A 36 7.61 4.44 12.74
CA LEU A 36 8.87 5.06 13.20
C LEU A 36 9.03 6.52 12.73
N PRO A 37 8.77 6.90 11.46
CA PRO A 37 8.72 8.30 11.05
C PRO A 37 7.76 9.15 11.88
N LEU A 38 6.57 8.60 12.17
CA LEU A 38 5.58 9.27 13.00
C LEU A 38 6.07 9.46 14.43
N ALA A 39 6.58 8.40 15.08
CA ALA A 39 7.14 8.44 16.43
C ALA A 39 8.30 9.45 16.53
N ALA A 40 9.15 9.51 15.49
CA ALA A 40 10.25 10.46 15.42
C ALA A 40 9.76 11.92 15.35
N VAL A 41 8.68 12.22 14.59
CA VAL A 41 8.07 13.56 14.54
C VAL A 41 7.45 13.93 15.89
N TYR A 42 6.77 12.99 16.56
CA TYR A 42 6.30 13.21 17.93
C TYR A 42 7.46 13.52 18.89
N ALA A 43 8.53 12.72 18.84
CA ALA A 43 9.68 12.89 19.72
C ALA A 43 10.48 14.17 19.45
N GLU A 44 10.59 14.57 18.18
CA GLU A 44 11.21 15.84 17.78
C GLU A 44 10.51 17.04 18.42
N ASN A 45 9.17 17.01 18.48
CA ASN A 45 8.34 18.11 18.94
C ASN A 45 8.06 18.09 20.45
N THR A 46 8.09 16.91 21.09
CA THR A 46 7.72 16.78 22.51
C THR A 46 8.88 16.36 23.42
N GLY A 47 9.85 15.64 22.89
CA GLY A 47 10.99 15.15 23.66
C GLY A 47 10.66 14.03 24.67
N ASN A 48 9.46 13.40 24.61
CA ASN A 48 9.05 12.39 25.58
C ASN A 48 8.12 11.36 24.91
N VAL A 49 8.71 10.43 24.14
CA VAL A 49 8.00 9.39 23.39
C VAL A 49 8.51 8.00 23.74
N THR A 50 7.61 7.09 24.04
CA THR A 50 7.86 5.65 24.14
C THR A 50 7.30 4.96 22.92
N GLY A 51 8.17 4.36 22.10
CA GLY A 51 7.75 3.49 21.00
C GLY A 51 7.56 2.06 21.50
N VAL A 52 6.52 1.38 21.06
CA VAL A 52 6.24 -0.01 21.38
C VAL A 52 6.20 -0.83 20.09
N ASP A 53 7.00 -1.87 19.99
CA ASP A 53 6.99 -2.81 18.88
C ASP A 53 7.25 -4.22 19.37
N ILE A 54 6.71 -5.23 18.69
CA ILE A 54 6.91 -6.65 19.04
C ILE A 54 8.27 -7.17 18.59
N ASP A 55 8.92 -6.51 17.65
CA ASP A 55 10.21 -6.94 17.09
C ASP A 55 11.39 -6.43 17.94
N GLU A 56 12.06 -7.36 18.62
CA GLU A 56 13.21 -7.04 19.47
C GLU A 56 14.35 -6.37 18.69
N SER A 57 14.52 -6.71 17.40
CA SER A 57 15.57 -6.14 16.56
C SER A 57 15.30 -4.67 16.22
N VAL A 58 14.05 -4.33 15.94
CA VAL A 58 13.58 -2.95 15.72
C VAL A 58 13.81 -2.11 16.99
N VAL A 59 13.40 -2.66 18.13
CA VAL A 59 13.55 -2.01 19.44
C VAL A 59 15.02 -1.77 19.79
N ALA A 60 15.89 -2.77 19.60
CA ALA A 60 17.32 -2.66 19.88
C ALA A 60 17.96 -1.60 18.98
N ALA A 61 17.71 -1.63 17.66
CA ALA A 61 18.28 -0.68 16.72
C ALA A 61 17.92 0.76 17.09
N ILE A 62 16.64 1.05 17.38
CA ILE A 62 16.19 2.41 17.74
C ILE A 62 16.87 2.90 19.02
N ASN A 63 17.00 2.04 20.04
CA ASN A 63 17.64 2.42 21.30
C ASN A 63 19.17 2.63 21.16
N ASP A 64 19.80 1.94 20.21
CA ASP A 64 21.21 2.13 19.86
C ASP A 64 21.44 3.37 18.96
N GLY A 65 20.35 4.03 18.52
CA GLY A 65 20.38 5.19 17.61
C GLY A 65 20.42 4.81 16.15
N ASP A 66 20.25 3.54 15.81
CA ASP A 66 20.20 3.05 14.44
C ASP A 66 18.75 3.06 13.90
N CYS A 67 18.61 3.31 12.61
CA CYS A 67 17.31 3.33 11.96
C CYS A 67 17.02 1.99 11.26
N PRO A 68 16.03 1.20 11.72
CA PRO A 68 15.68 -0.06 11.08
C PRO A 68 14.91 0.13 9.75
N VAL A 69 14.41 1.33 9.48
CA VAL A 69 13.67 1.64 8.26
C VAL A 69 14.63 2.07 7.15
N ALA A 70 14.74 1.25 6.11
CA ALA A 70 15.61 1.53 4.97
C ALA A 70 14.99 2.58 4.01
N ARG A 71 15.86 3.30 3.30
CA ARG A 71 15.50 4.22 2.21
C ARG A 71 14.52 5.34 2.59
N GLU A 72 14.57 5.81 3.85
CA GLU A 72 13.76 6.95 4.32
C GLU A 72 14.68 8.16 4.58
N PRO A 73 14.75 9.14 3.65
CA PRO A 73 15.69 10.26 3.75
C PRO A 73 15.50 11.10 5.01
N GLY A 74 16.59 11.31 5.74
CA GLY A 74 16.63 12.11 6.96
C GLY A 74 16.19 11.39 8.24
N LEU A 75 15.52 10.24 8.14
CA LEU A 75 15.08 9.48 9.29
C LEU A 75 16.25 8.90 10.11
N PRO A 76 17.31 8.32 9.50
CA PRO A 76 18.44 7.79 10.27
C PRO A 76 19.10 8.82 11.20
N SER A 77 19.44 9.97 10.68
CA SER A 77 20.05 11.04 11.49
C SER A 77 19.09 11.61 12.56
N LEU A 78 17.78 11.60 12.29
CA LEU A 78 16.78 12.03 13.26
C LEU A 78 16.69 11.00 14.41
N VAL A 79 16.61 9.70 14.11
CA VAL A 79 16.57 8.63 15.13
C VAL A 79 17.81 8.67 16.02
N GLU A 80 19.02 8.76 15.44
CA GLU A 80 20.27 8.92 16.17
C GLU A 80 20.21 10.09 17.17
N SER A 81 19.79 11.28 16.69
CA SER A 81 19.67 12.47 17.52
C SER A 81 18.61 12.33 18.63
N LEU A 82 17.49 11.64 18.36
CA LEU A 82 16.42 11.45 19.33
C LEU A 82 16.80 10.45 20.42
N ALA A 83 17.44 9.35 20.07
CA ALA A 83 17.96 8.36 21.00
C ALA A 83 19.04 8.96 21.91
N ALA A 84 20.01 9.71 21.34
CA ALA A 84 21.10 10.36 22.10
C ALA A 84 20.64 11.35 23.19
N ARG A 85 19.41 11.88 23.09
CA ARG A 85 18.82 12.79 24.07
C ARG A 85 17.64 12.19 24.85
N ASP A 86 17.45 10.88 24.79
CA ASP A 86 16.35 10.15 25.44
C ASP A 86 14.94 10.68 25.07
N ALA A 87 14.80 11.32 23.90
CA ALA A 87 13.52 11.84 23.43
C ALA A 87 12.62 10.78 22.83
N LEU A 88 13.19 9.70 22.28
CA LEU A 88 12.55 8.50 21.80
C LEU A 88 13.23 7.29 22.45
N GLN A 89 12.45 6.46 23.13
CA GLN A 89 12.87 5.16 23.67
C GLN A 89 11.95 4.08 23.11
N ALA A 90 12.47 2.93 22.71
CA ALA A 90 11.69 1.81 22.22
C ALA A 90 11.64 0.66 23.23
N THR A 91 10.57 -0.14 23.22
CA THR A 91 10.39 -1.30 24.10
C THR A 91 9.46 -2.33 23.48
N THR A 92 9.71 -3.62 23.80
CA THR A 92 8.73 -4.69 23.51
C THR A 92 7.71 -4.88 24.64
N ASP A 93 7.92 -4.24 25.79
CA ASP A 93 7.02 -4.33 26.95
C ASP A 93 6.03 -3.16 26.95
N SER A 94 4.79 -3.41 26.49
CA SER A 94 3.72 -2.42 26.44
C SER A 94 3.38 -1.80 27.80
N ARG A 95 3.69 -2.49 28.92
CA ARG A 95 3.49 -1.94 30.27
C ARG A 95 4.31 -0.67 30.53
N ARG A 96 5.44 -0.48 29.84
CA ARG A 96 6.27 0.73 29.96
C ARG A 96 5.60 1.96 29.33
N ALA A 97 4.63 1.76 28.45
CA ALA A 97 3.87 2.82 27.82
C ALA A 97 2.60 3.24 28.58
N ARG A 98 2.27 2.57 29.71
CA ARG A 98 1.05 2.84 30.50
C ARG A 98 1.02 4.22 31.17
N GLU A 99 2.17 4.86 31.31
CA GLU A 99 2.24 6.23 31.86
C GLU A 99 2.01 7.32 30.80
N ALA A 100 1.83 6.94 29.53
CA ALA A 100 1.51 7.87 28.47
C ALA A 100 0.08 8.42 28.62
N SER A 101 -0.10 9.67 28.22
CA SER A 101 -1.43 10.30 28.17
C SER A 101 -1.93 10.49 26.73
N VAL A 102 -1.09 10.22 25.74
CA VAL A 102 -1.45 10.13 24.31
C VAL A 102 -0.94 8.81 23.78
N HIS A 103 -1.84 7.97 23.29
CA HIS A 103 -1.54 6.67 22.72
C HIS A 103 -1.84 6.68 21.23
N VAL A 104 -0.85 6.42 20.39
CA VAL A 104 -0.97 6.42 18.92
C VAL A 104 -0.83 4.99 18.40
N LEU A 105 -1.88 4.46 17.80
CA LEU A 105 -1.95 3.12 17.27
C LEU A 105 -1.72 3.14 15.76
N ILE A 106 -0.60 2.58 15.31
CA ILE A 106 -0.23 2.50 13.89
C ILE A 106 0.36 1.12 13.56
N VAL A 107 -0.38 0.09 13.92
CA VAL A 107 -0.07 -1.30 13.63
C VAL A 107 -0.68 -1.75 12.30
N PRO A 108 -0.13 -2.78 11.64
CA PRO A 108 -0.70 -3.32 10.41
C PRO A 108 -2.15 -3.79 10.62
N THR A 109 -2.98 -3.50 9.62
CA THR A 109 -4.32 -4.04 9.46
C THR A 109 -4.36 -4.73 8.11
N LEU A 110 -4.63 -6.02 8.10
CA LEU A 110 -4.58 -6.87 6.92
C LEU A 110 -5.99 -7.35 6.58
N VAL A 111 -6.10 -8.18 5.56
CA VAL A 111 -7.24 -9.05 5.34
C VAL A 111 -6.78 -10.50 5.50
N ASP A 112 -7.68 -11.36 5.92
CA ASP A 112 -7.47 -12.81 5.98
C ASP A 112 -7.64 -13.48 4.61
N ASP A 113 -7.59 -14.81 4.56
CA ASP A 113 -7.72 -15.60 3.33
C ASP A 113 -9.11 -15.50 2.68
N ASP A 114 -10.13 -15.09 3.44
CA ASP A 114 -11.50 -14.83 2.96
C ASP A 114 -11.69 -13.36 2.57
N ASN A 115 -10.65 -12.55 2.60
CA ASN A 115 -10.63 -11.11 2.43
C ASN A 115 -11.43 -10.33 3.49
N ASP A 116 -11.69 -10.90 4.65
CA ASP A 116 -12.28 -10.17 5.77
C ASP A 116 -11.20 -9.34 6.50
N PRO A 117 -11.54 -8.09 6.92
CA PRO A 117 -10.59 -7.24 7.62
C PRO A 117 -10.13 -7.86 8.95
N ASP A 118 -8.82 -8.10 9.10
CA ASP A 118 -8.22 -8.58 10.34
C ASP A 118 -7.79 -7.41 11.23
N LEU A 119 -8.52 -7.22 12.32
CA LEU A 119 -8.26 -6.19 13.33
C LEU A 119 -7.55 -6.74 14.58
N SER A 120 -7.09 -8.00 14.58
CA SER A 120 -6.51 -8.66 15.75
C SER A 120 -5.35 -7.88 16.36
N ALA A 121 -4.35 -7.49 15.55
CA ALA A 121 -3.22 -6.70 16.04
C ALA A 121 -3.64 -5.35 16.66
N LEU A 122 -4.64 -4.70 16.06
CA LEU A 122 -5.15 -3.42 16.58
C LEU A 122 -5.92 -3.59 17.88
N THR A 123 -6.74 -4.64 18.00
CA THR A 123 -7.50 -4.93 19.23
C THR A 123 -6.60 -5.40 20.36
N ASP A 124 -5.55 -6.15 20.08
CA ASP A 124 -4.55 -6.55 21.07
C ASP A 124 -3.82 -5.34 21.65
N VAL A 125 -3.36 -4.43 20.78
CA VAL A 125 -2.72 -3.18 21.22
C VAL A 125 -3.71 -2.30 21.99
N ALA A 126 -4.98 -2.19 21.55
CA ALA A 126 -6.01 -1.46 22.29
C ALA A 126 -6.27 -2.05 23.69
N GLY A 127 -6.19 -3.38 23.82
CA GLY A 127 -6.23 -4.06 25.11
C GLY A 127 -5.05 -3.71 26.02
N ASP A 128 -3.84 -3.63 25.47
CA ASP A 128 -2.66 -3.18 26.20
C ASP A 128 -2.76 -1.73 26.66
N VAL A 129 -3.28 -0.84 25.81
CA VAL A 129 -3.57 0.56 26.15
C VAL A 129 -4.61 0.63 27.25
N ALA A 130 -5.71 -0.13 27.14
CA ALA A 130 -6.77 -0.14 28.13
C ALA A 130 -6.27 -0.51 29.55
N ALA A 131 -5.27 -1.40 29.64
CA ALA A 131 -4.69 -1.79 30.92
C ALA A 131 -3.96 -0.66 31.67
N GLY A 132 -3.68 0.47 31.01
CA GLY A 132 -3.05 1.67 31.59
C GLY A 132 -3.84 2.95 31.38
N LEU A 133 -5.02 2.89 30.75
CA LEU A 133 -5.81 4.06 30.38
C LEU A 133 -6.39 4.77 31.62
N ASP A 134 -6.11 6.05 31.73
CA ASP A 134 -6.61 6.92 32.80
C ASP A 134 -7.59 7.99 32.25
N PRO A 135 -8.50 8.52 33.12
CA PRO A 135 -9.32 9.65 32.73
C PRO A 135 -8.50 10.86 32.27
N GLY A 136 -8.81 11.35 31.09
CA GLY A 136 -8.10 12.49 30.46
C GLY A 136 -7.06 12.10 29.39
N ASP A 137 -6.81 10.80 29.23
CA ASP A 137 -5.95 10.29 28.15
C ASP A 137 -6.64 10.33 26.78
N VAL A 138 -5.85 10.19 25.75
CA VAL A 138 -6.29 10.24 24.35
C VAL A 138 -5.71 9.08 23.56
N VAL A 139 -6.58 8.33 22.90
CA VAL A 139 -6.19 7.28 21.95
C VAL A 139 -6.39 7.80 20.53
N ILE A 140 -5.36 7.73 19.72
CA ILE A 140 -5.32 8.15 18.32
C ILE A 140 -5.07 6.93 17.46
N VAL A 141 -5.97 6.62 16.55
CA VAL A 141 -5.83 5.51 15.60
C VAL A 141 -5.37 6.07 14.26
N GLU A 142 -4.21 5.62 13.80
CA GLU A 142 -3.66 5.92 12.47
C GLU A 142 -3.66 4.70 11.55
N SER A 143 -3.76 3.49 12.11
CA SER A 143 -3.94 2.26 11.34
C SER A 143 -5.16 2.37 10.43
N THR A 144 -5.04 2.00 9.16
CA THR A 144 -6.20 1.99 8.26
C THR A 144 -7.19 0.91 8.69
N VAL A 145 -8.44 1.30 8.88
CA VAL A 145 -9.49 0.41 9.40
C VAL A 145 -10.78 0.56 8.60
N PRO A 146 -11.67 -0.44 8.63
CA PRO A 146 -13.03 -0.29 8.14
C PRO A 146 -13.74 0.87 8.82
N PRO A 147 -14.58 1.65 8.11
CA PRO A 147 -15.39 2.69 8.72
C PRO A 147 -16.24 2.15 9.89
N ARG A 148 -16.34 2.91 10.99
CA ARG A 148 -16.99 2.61 12.27
C ARG A 148 -16.14 1.78 13.25
N THR A 149 -14.93 1.40 12.94
CA THR A 149 -14.06 0.62 13.86
C THR A 149 -13.84 1.33 15.19
N CYS A 150 -13.58 2.64 15.19
CA CYS A 150 -13.42 3.40 16.44
C CYS A 150 -14.68 3.36 17.31
N VAL A 151 -15.87 3.44 16.71
CA VAL A 151 -17.14 3.52 17.46
C VAL A 151 -17.63 2.14 17.89
N ASP A 152 -17.59 1.16 16.99
CA ASP A 152 -18.24 -0.14 17.20
C ASP A 152 -17.30 -1.19 17.80
N VAL A 153 -15.96 -1.04 17.64
CA VAL A 153 -14.97 -2.00 18.12
C VAL A 153 -14.10 -1.41 19.23
N LEU A 154 -13.36 -0.34 18.93
CA LEU A 154 -12.31 0.12 19.86
C LEU A 154 -12.89 0.83 21.10
N ARG A 155 -13.93 1.65 20.93
CA ARG A 155 -14.53 2.37 22.07
C ARG A 155 -15.11 1.44 23.12
N PRO A 156 -15.94 0.42 22.76
CA PRO A 156 -16.40 -0.57 23.72
C PRO A 156 -15.27 -1.36 24.36
N LEU A 157 -14.27 -1.80 23.57
CA LEU A 157 -13.13 -2.54 24.08
C LEU A 157 -12.35 -1.73 25.14
N LEU A 158 -12.03 -0.48 24.82
CA LEU A 158 -11.30 0.41 25.74
C LEU A 158 -12.09 0.68 27.02
N GLU A 159 -13.42 0.91 26.92
CA GLU A 159 -14.29 1.11 28.08
C GLU A 159 -14.37 -0.15 28.97
N ASP A 160 -14.63 -1.29 28.36
CA ASP A 160 -14.81 -2.56 29.08
C ASP A 160 -13.51 -3.05 29.75
N ALA A 161 -12.39 -2.97 29.04
CA ALA A 161 -11.12 -3.49 29.52
C ALA A 161 -10.44 -2.56 30.56
N SER A 162 -10.59 -1.22 30.43
CA SER A 162 -10.02 -0.26 31.40
C SER A 162 -10.92 0.01 32.61
N GLY A 163 -12.24 -0.13 32.44
CA GLY A 163 -13.23 0.35 33.39
C GLY A 163 -13.37 1.89 33.42
N VAL A 164 -12.68 2.62 32.55
CA VAL A 164 -12.77 4.08 32.43
C VAL A 164 -14.00 4.43 31.59
N PRO A 165 -14.93 5.25 32.10
CA PRO A 165 -16.13 5.61 31.34
C PRO A 165 -15.79 6.30 30.02
N ARG A 166 -16.49 5.93 28.94
CA ARG A 166 -16.27 6.42 27.56
C ARG A 166 -16.24 7.94 27.38
N HIS A 167 -16.77 8.71 28.32
CA HIS A 167 -16.74 10.17 28.30
C HIS A 167 -15.57 10.76 29.10
N SER A 168 -14.67 9.91 29.61
CA SER A 168 -13.55 10.32 30.42
C SER A 168 -12.21 10.21 29.70
N PHE A 169 -12.17 9.63 28.50
CA PHE A 169 -10.99 9.58 27.63
C PHE A 169 -11.36 9.95 26.18
N GLY A 170 -10.38 10.43 25.42
CA GLY A 170 -10.53 10.77 24.02
C GLY A 170 -10.22 9.58 23.12
N LEU A 171 -10.99 9.42 22.04
CA LEU A 171 -10.67 8.48 20.94
C LEU A 171 -10.90 9.18 19.62
N ALA A 172 -9.90 9.14 18.73
CA ALA A 172 -9.99 9.76 17.40
C ALA A 172 -9.29 8.91 16.35
N PHE A 173 -9.71 9.07 15.11
CA PHE A 173 -9.06 8.54 13.94
C PHE A 173 -8.37 9.66 13.16
N CYS A 174 -7.13 9.42 12.76
CA CYS A 174 -6.31 10.36 12.00
C CYS A 174 -5.59 9.61 10.89
N PRO A 175 -6.16 9.56 9.68
CA PRO A 175 -5.59 8.74 8.60
C PRO A 175 -4.11 9.02 8.37
N GLU A 176 -3.32 7.96 8.36
CA GLU A 176 -1.99 7.97 7.82
C GLU A 176 -2.11 8.12 6.28
N ARG A 177 -1.39 9.10 5.67
CA ARG A 177 -1.46 9.44 4.24
C ARG A 177 -0.06 9.63 3.66
N THR A 178 0.88 8.78 4.10
CA THR A 178 2.29 8.85 3.71
C THR A 178 2.64 7.78 2.68
N SER A 179 3.80 7.93 2.07
CA SER A 179 4.34 6.96 1.13
C SER A 179 5.72 6.51 1.57
N SER A 180 6.01 5.21 1.44
CA SER A 180 7.34 4.66 1.70
C SER A 180 8.42 5.40 0.90
N GLY A 181 9.54 5.72 1.55
CA GLY A 181 10.65 6.47 0.96
C GLY A 181 10.50 8.01 1.08
N ARG A 182 9.38 8.51 1.63
CA ARG A 182 9.16 9.93 1.93
C ARG A 182 8.22 10.14 3.13
N ALA A 183 8.05 9.12 3.97
CA ALA A 183 7.11 9.13 5.07
C ALA A 183 7.41 10.27 6.06
N LEU A 184 8.67 10.50 6.40
CA LEU A 184 9.06 11.60 7.29
C LEU A 184 8.64 12.98 6.75
N ARG A 185 8.81 13.22 5.45
CA ARG A 185 8.38 14.45 4.79
C ARG A 185 6.85 14.58 4.77
N ASP A 186 6.19 13.49 4.45
CA ASP A 186 4.72 13.47 4.33
C ASP A 186 4.06 13.70 5.69
N VAL A 187 4.55 13.08 6.78
CA VAL A 187 4.07 13.31 8.16
C VAL A 187 4.23 14.77 8.55
N ARG A 188 5.34 15.42 8.19
CA ARG A 188 5.59 16.83 8.55
C ARG A 188 4.66 17.81 7.85
N GLY A 189 4.07 17.45 6.71
CA GLY A 189 3.11 18.36 6.11
C GLY A 189 3.02 18.40 4.60
N SER A 190 3.29 17.32 3.87
CA SER A 190 3.04 17.28 2.42
C SER A 190 1.55 17.46 2.09
N HIS A 191 0.66 17.02 3.00
CA HIS A 191 -0.79 17.11 2.86
C HIS A 191 -1.43 17.56 4.17
N PRO A 192 -2.62 18.21 4.14
CA PRO A 192 -3.37 18.52 5.33
C PRO A 192 -3.67 17.26 6.16
N LYS A 193 -3.52 17.33 7.48
CA LYS A 193 -3.85 16.22 8.38
C LYS A 193 -5.36 16.21 8.67
N ILE A 194 -6.00 15.10 8.36
CA ILE A 194 -7.42 14.89 8.68
C ILE A 194 -7.54 14.40 10.13
N VAL A 195 -8.50 14.89 10.87
CA VAL A 195 -8.79 14.46 12.24
C VAL A 195 -10.28 14.32 12.46
N GLY A 196 -10.72 13.20 13.04
CA GLY A 196 -12.11 12.97 13.43
C GLY A 196 -12.18 12.19 14.73
N GLY A 197 -12.87 12.73 15.74
CA GLY A 197 -13.04 12.11 17.05
C GLY A 197 -14.38 11.42 17.19
N VAL A 198 -14.48 10.50 18.15
CA VAL A 198 -15.78 9.89 18.52
C VAL A 198 -16.71 10.88 19.21
N ASP A 199 -16.18 12.04 19.59
CA ASP A 199 -16.90 13.21 20.10
C ASP A 199 -16.12 14.49 19.78
N ASP A 200 -16.77 15.65 20.00
CA ASP A 200 -16.20 16.98 19.70
C ASP A 200 -14.92 17.26 20.48
N GLU A 201 -14.84 16.79 21.74
CA GLU A 201 -13.66 17.01 22.58
C GLU A 201 -12.47 16.19 22.08
N SER A 202 -12.69 14.96 21.65
CA SER A 202 -11.68 14.13 20.99
C SER A 202 -11.14 14.81 19.74
N THR A 203 -12.03 15.31 18.86
CA THR A 203 -11.65 16.06 17.65
C THR A 203 -10.83 17.30 17.99
N ARG A 204 -11.28 18.08 18.99
CA ARG A 204 -10.58 19.29 19.45
C ARG A 204 -9.17 19.00 19.96
N VAL A 205 -9.04 17.99 20.83
CA VAL A 205 -7.75 17.65 21.44
C VAL A 205 -6.78 17.14 20.40
N VAL A 206 -7.22 16.24 19.53
CA VAL A 206 -6.33 15.67 18.51
C VAL A 206 -5.98 16.71 17.44
N GLY A 207 -6.89 17.61 17.11
CA GLY A 207 -6.57 18.79 16.31
C GLY A 207 -5.50 19.70 16.95
N LEU A 208 -5.51 19.82 18.28
CA LEU A 208 -4.45 20.54 19.00
C LEU A 208 -3.11 19.81 18.94
N VAL A 209 -3.10 18.48 19.09
CA VAL A 209 -1.90 17.64 19.00
C VAL A 209 -1.25 17.78 17.62
N TYR A 210 -2.00 17.53 16.54
CA TYR A 210 -1.47 17.65 15.19
C TYR A 210 -1.13 19.07 14.78
N GLY A 211 -1.83 20.07 15.26
CA GLY A 211 -1.45 21.48 15.09
C GLY A 211 -0.11 21.89 15.75
N VAL A 212 0.51 20.98 16.51
CA VAL A 212 1.90 21.11 17.01
C VAL A 212 2.89 20.34 16.13
N LEU A 213 2.47 19.23 15.52
CA LEU A 213 3.34 18.26 14.87
C LEU A 213 3.55 18.52 13.38
N VAL A 214 2.53 19.08 12.70
CA VAL A 214 2.55 19.25 11.26
C VAL A 214 2.67 20.72 10.85
N ASP A 215 3.33 20.95 9.71
CA ASP A 215 3.52 22.28 9.13
C ASP A 215 2.36 22.69 8.18
N ASN A 216 1.42 21.76 7.92
CA ASN A 216 0.26 21.99 7.07
C ASN A 216 -1.03 22.14 7.90
N ASP A 217 -2.15 22.44 7.24
CA ASP A 217 -3.44 22.56 7.88
C ASP A 217 -3.89 21.26 8.55
N VAL A 218 -4.60 21.37 9.65
CA VAL A 218 -5.35 20.29 10.28
C VAL A 218 -6.83 20.50 9.95
N ILE A 219 -7.42 19.54 9.24
CA ILE A 219 -8.81 19.59 8.81
C ILE A 219 -9.66 18.68 9.71
N PRO A 220 -10.46 19.23 10.62
CA PRO A 220 -11.40 18.45 11.38
C PRO A 220 -12.56 18.01 10.47
N VAL A 221 -12.95 16.74 10.59
CA VAL A 221 -14.17 16.20 9.98
C VAL A 221 -15.23 15.90 11.04
N ALA A 222 -16.43 15.54 10.61
CA ALA A 222 -17.60 15.43 11.50
C ALA A 222 -17.39 14.48 12.68
N ASP A 223 -16.76 13.33 12.43
CA ASP A 223 -16.52 12.29 13.42
C ASP A 223 -15.41 11.31 12.99
N ALA A 224 -15.10 10.33 13.87
CA ALA A 224 -14.10 9.30 13.59
C ALA A 224 -14.47 8.44 12.38
N THR A 225 -15.74 8.08 12.21
CA THR A 225 -16.22 7.29 11.08
C THR A 225 -16.00 8.00 9.75
N THR A 226 -16.21 9.31 9.72
CA THR A 226 -15.93 10.14 8.53
C THR A 226 -14.44 10.15 8.23
N ALA A 227 -13.57 10.26 9.24
CA ALA A 227 -12.12 10.24 9.06
C ALA A 227 -11.62 8.85 8.57
N GLU A 228 -12.16 7.76 9.10
CA GLU A 228 -11.92 6.38 8.64
C GLU A 228 -12.31 6.22 7.16
N ALA A 229 -13.52 6.71 6.81
CA ALA A 229 -14.02 6.67 5.45
C ALA A 229 -13.13 7.45 4.47
N VAL A 230 -12.58 8.61 4.85
CA VAL A 230 -11.65 9.39 3.99
C VAL A 230 -10.49 8.51 3.53
N LYS A 231 -9.84 7.77 4.45
CA LYS A 231 -8.70 6.91 4.11
C LYS A 231 -9.09 5.80 3.13
N VAL A 232 -10.20 5.14 3.41
CA VAL A 232 -10.69 4.03 2.57
C VAL A 232 -11.11 4.56 1.20
N PHE A 233 -11.84 5.68 1.13
CA PHE A 233 -12.33 6.25 -0.13
C PHE A 233 -11.19 6.70 -1.06
N GLU A 234 -10.08 7.19 -0.53
CA GLU A 234 -8.88 7.47 -1.35
C GLU A 234 -8.37 6.21 -2.06
N GLY A 235 -8.36 5.07 -1.38
CA GLY A 235 -7.98 3.78 -1.96
C GLY A 235 -9.01 3.26 -2.97
N LEU A 236 -10.30 3.37 -2.64
CA LEU A 236 -11.40 2.98 -3.54
C LEU A 236 -11.38 3.78 -4.85
N TYR A 237 -11.15 5.09 -4.76
CA TYR A 237 -11.01 5.93 -5.94
C TYR A 237 -9.91 5.42 -6.87
N ARG A 238 -8.74 5.09 -6.30
CA ARG A 238 -7.61 4.60 -7.09
C ARG A 238 -7.90 3.23 -7.71
N ASP A 239 -8.47 2.32 -6.94
CA ASP A 239 -8.80 0.97 -7.42
C ASP A 239 -9.80 1.00 -8.58
N VAL A 240 -10.89 1.77 -8.44
CA VAL A 240 -11.91 1.92 -9.49
C VAL A 240 -11.33 2.63 -10.72
N ASN A 241 -10.49 3.62 -10.53
CA ASN A 241 -9.91 4.39 -11.63
C ASN A 241 -8.87 3.57 -12.40
N ILE A 242 -8.08 2.73 -11.72
CA ILE A 242 -7.17 1.78 -12.39
C ILE A 242 -7.98 0.72 -13.15
N ALA A 243 -9.07 0.20 -12.55
CA ALA A 243 -9.93 -0.75 -13.24
C ALA A 243 -10.55 -0.15 -14.51
N LEU A 244 -10.98 1.11 -14.48
CA LEU A 244 -11.44 1.82 -15.66
C LEU A 244 -10.34 1.89 -16.73
N ALA A 245 -9.12 2.26 -16.37
CA ALA A 245 -8.00 2.32 -17.30
C ALA A 245 -7.69 0.95 -17.91
N ASN A 246 -7.75 -0.12 -17.10
CA ASN A 246 -7.53 -1.50 -17.53
C ASN A 246 -8.64 -1.99 -18.48
N ASP A 247 -9.90 -1.67 -18.19
CA ASP A 247 -11.02 -1.98 -19.11
C ASP A 247 -10.86 -1.25 -20.45
N LEU A 248 -10.49 0.03 -20.42
CA LEU A 248 -10.22 0.79 -21.64
C LEU A 248 -9.07 0.19 -22.45
N ALA A 249 -7.99 -0.26 -21.77
CA ALA A 249 -6.86 -0.89 -22.45
C ALA A 249 -7.22 -2.18 -23.21
N ARG A 250 -8.26 -2.91 -22.79
CA ARG A 250 -8.78 -4.08 -23.50
C ARG A 250 -9.47 -3.75 -24.83
N LEU A 251 -9.87 -2.49 -25.02
CA LEU A 251 -10.51 -2.03 -26.24
C LEU A 251 -9.51 -1.69 -27.36
N THR A 252 -8.22 -1.70 -27.06
CA THR A 252 -7.15 -1.29 -27.98
C THR A 252 -7.24 -1.98 -29.33
N ASP A 253 -7.29 -3.33 -29.32
CA ASP A 253 -7.28 -4.14 -30.54
C ASP A 253 -8.62 -4.04 -31.30
N GLU A 254 -9.77 -3.92 -30.59
CA GLU A 254 -11.08 -3.81 -31.23
C GLU A 254 -11.28 -2.45 -31.89
N LEU A 255 -10.77 -1.37 -31.26
CA LEU A 255 -10.90 -0.02 -31.77
C LEU A 255 -9.78 0.39 -32.74
N ASP A 256 -8.71 -0.39 -32.81
CA ASP A 256 -7.49 -0.09 -33.60
C ASP A 256 -6.93 1.31 -33.26
N ILE A 257 -6.77 1.58 -31.95
CA ILE A 257 -6.23 2.83 -31.41
C ILE A 257 -5.21 2.59 -30.28
N GLU A 258 -4.35 3.55 -30.06
CA GLU A 258 -3.53 3.63 -28.86
C GLU A 258 -4.35 4.22 -27.72
N VAL A 259 -4.86 3.37 -26.81
CA VAL A 259 -5.72 3.79 -25.70
C VAL A 259 -4.96 4.68 -24.71
N ARG A 260 -3.65 4.48 -24.52
CA ARG A 260 -2.84 5.38 -23.67
C ARG A 260 -2.86 6.82 -24.18
N ASP A 261 -2.71 7.03 -25.48
CA ASP A 261 -2.76 8.37 -26.08
C ASP A 261 -4.17 8.98 -25.95
N ALA A 262 -5.21 8.15 -26.05
CA ALA A 262 -6.58 8.59 -25.83
C ALA A 262 -6.83 9.01 -24.37
N ILE A 263 -6.27 8.27 -23.39
CA ILE A 263 -6.30 8.60 -21.94
C ILE A 263 -5.55 9.92 -21.70
N ASP A 264 -4.35 10.08 -22.23
CA ASP A 264 -3.55 11.31 -22.08
C ASP A 264 -4.28 12.52 -22.64
N ALA A 265 -4.87 12.37 -23.83
CA ALA A 265 -5.68 13.42 -24.44
C ALA A 265 -6.94 13.75 -23.60
N ALA A 266 -7.65 12.75 -23.07
CA ALA A 266 -8.81 12.94 -22.22
C ALA A 266 -8.43 13.67 -20.91
N ASN A 267 -7.29 13.35 -20.32
CA ASN A 267 -6.78 13.94 -19.08
C ASN A 267 -6.33 15.42 -19.23
N THR A 268 -6.28 15.96 -20.45
CA THR A 268 -6.11 17.40 -20.63
C THR A 268 -7.32 18.22 -20.18
N GLN A 269 -8.47 17.57 -20.00
CA GLN A 269 -9.71 18.18 -19.54
C GLN A 269 -9.75 18.14 -18.00
N PRO A 270 -10.05 19.25 -17.28
CA PRO A 270 -9.85 19.37 -15.83
C PRO A 270 -10.76 18.48 -14.96
N PHE A 271 -11.77 17.85 -15.55
CA PHE A 271 -12.67 16.92 -14.83
C PHE A 271 -12.39 15.45 -15.15
N CYS A 272 -11.31 15.15 -15.87
CA CYS A 272 -10.87 13.83 -16.23
C CYS A 272 -9.48 13.56 -15.64
N ASP A 273 -9.33 12.44 -14.95
CA ASP A 273 -8.05 11.99 -14.35
C ASP A 273 -8.03 10.46 -14.35
N ILE A 274 -7.99 9.87 -15.56
CA ILE A 274 -7.92 8.43 -15.77
C ILE A 274 -6.50 7.99 -15.50
N HIS A 275 -6.35 6.93 -14.70
CA HIS A 275 -5.04 6.34 -14.40
C HIS A 275 -4.46 5.60 -15.60
N THR A 276 -3.20 5.17 -15.47
CA THR A 276 -2.50 4.40 -16.49
C THR A 276 -2.86 2.92 -16.34
N PRO A 277 -3.20 2.22 -17.44
CA PRO A 277 -3.43 0.78 -17.41
C PRO A 277 -2.11 0.02 -17.19
N GLY A 278 -2.24 -1.21 -16.66
CA GLY A 278 -1.09 -2.05 -16.35
C GLY A 278 -1.45 -3.52 -16.14
N PRO A 279 -0.48 -4.35 -15.74
CA PRO A 279 -0.65 -5.80 -15.61
C PRO A 279 -1.46 -6.23 -14.39
N GLY A 280 -1.91 -5.29 -13.56
CA GLY A 280 -2.69 -5.53 -12.34
C GLY A 280 -2.38 -4.54 -11.24
N VAL A 281 -2.90 -4.80 -10.04
CA VAL A 281 -2.76 -3.91 -8.87
C VAL A 281 -2.28 -4.69 -7.67
N GLY A 282 -1.08 -4.35 -7.19
CA GLY A 282 -0.46 -4.96 -6.03
C GLY A 282 -0.26 -4.02 -4.83
N GLY A 283 0.36 -4.54 -3.79
CA GLY A 283 0.73 -3.83 -2.58
C GLY A 283 -0.23 -3.97 -1.41
N HIS A 284 -0.01 -3.16 -0.38
CA HIS A 284 -0.71 -3.29 0.92
C HIS A 284 -2.04 -2.53 1.00
N CYS A 285 -2.32 -1.63 0.07
CA CYS A 285 -3.42 -0.67 0.21
C CYS A 285 -4.52 -0.91 -0.82
N ILE A 286 -4.20 -0.68 -2.10
CA ILE A 286 -5.22 -0.62 -3.15
C ILE A 286 -5.96 -1.96 -3.31
N PRO A 287 -5.30 -3.15 -3.30
CA PRO A 287 -6.00 -4.42 -3.44
C PRO A 287 -6.94 -4.73 -2.26
N TYR A 288 -6.67 -4.19 -1.07
CA TYR A 288 -7.34 -4.59 0.17
C TYR A 288 -8.40 -3.61 0.67
N TYR A 289 -8.26 -2.29 0.43
CA TYR A 289 -9.24 -1.30 0.91
C TYR A 289 -10.67 -1.51 0.40
N PRO A 290 -10.91 -2.03 -0.82
CA PRO A 290 -12.26 -2.38 -1.22
C PRO A 290 -12.95 -3.36 -0.28
N TYR A 291 -12.23 -4.32 0.27
CA TYR A 291 -12.78 -5.32 1.20
C TYR A 291 -13.18 -4.71 2.54
N PHE A 292 -12.57 -3.60 2.97
CA PHE A 292 -13.00 -2.83 4.14
C PHE A 292 -14.41 -2.22 3.99
N VAL A 293 -14.93 -2.23 2.78
CA VAL A 293 -16.33 -1.86 2.49
C VAL A 293 -17.15 -3.07 2.09
N LEU A 294 -16.65 -3.90 1.16
CA LEU A 294 -17.37 -5.03 0.59
C LEU A 294 -17.74 -6.10 1.63
N HIS A 295 -16.84 -6.41 2.56
CA HIS A 295 -17.03 -7.44 3.57
C HIS A 295 -17.48 -6.90 4.93
N TRP A 296 -17.23 -5.62 5.21
CA TRP A 296 -17.58 -5.00 6.48
C TRP A 296 -18.99 -4.43 6.53
N LEU A 297 -19.50 -3.91 5.40
CA LEU A 297 -20.79 -3.26 5.31
C LEU A 297 -21.82 -4.19 4.64
N GLN A 298 -23.10 -3.99 4.96
CA GLN A 298 -24.20 -4.81 4.45
C GLN A 298 -24.75 -4.32 3.08
N THR A 299 -24.31 -3.12 2.64
CA THR A 299 -24.80 -2.52 1.40
C THR A 299 -24.02 -3.06 0.21
N GLU A 300 -24.73 -3.59 -0.78
CA GLU A 300 -24.09 -3.99 -2.04
C GLU A 300 -23.46 -2.78 -2.75
N THR A 301 -22.22 -2.94 -3.17
CA THR A 301 -21.44 -1.93 -3.89
C THR A 301 -20.89 -2.52 -5.19
N PRO A 302 -21.75 -2.73 -6.23
CA PRO A 302 -21.37 -3.47 -7.44
C PRO A 302 -20.22 -2.82 -8.23
N THR A 303 -20.07 -1.50 -8.18
CA THR A 303 -18.94 -0.81 -8.82
C THR A 303 -17.60 -1.24 -8.21
N LEU A 304 -17.52 -1.33 -6.88
CA LEU A 304 -16.29 -1.71 -6.19
C LEU A 304 -15.93 -3.17 -6.46
N SER A 305 -16.90 -4.09 -6.35
CA SER A 305 -16.68 -5.51 -6.61
C SER A 305 -16.31 -5.78 -8.07
N THR A 306 -16.87 -5.03 -9.02
CA THR A 306 -16.51 -5.14 -10.44
C THR A 306 -15.10 -4.62 -10.68
N ALA A 307 -14.73 -3.47 -10.11
CA ALA A 307 -13.39 -2.90 -10.23
C ALA A 307 -12.31 -3.88 -9.72
N ARG A 308 -12.52 -4.48 -8.54
CA ARG A 308 -11.60 -5.51 -8.04
C ARG A 308 -11.44 -6.66 -9.04
N ARG A 309 -12.55 -7.22 -9.51
CA ARG A 309 -12.52 -8.33 -10.48
C ARG A 309 -11.80 -7.96 -11.78
N VAL A 310 -11.94 -6.73 -12.27
CA VAL A 310 -11.20 -6.24 -13.44
C VAL A 310 -9.69 -6.22 -13.14
N ASN A 311 -9.28 -5.59 -12.04
CA ASN A 311 -7.88 -5.49 -11.67
C ASN A 311 -7.25 -6.87 -11.41
N ASP A 312 -7.96 -7.77 -10.73
CA ASP A 312 -7.51 -9.13 -10.42
C ASP A 312 -7.41 -10.02 -11.68
N SER A 313 -8.13 -9.68 -12.75
CA SER A 313 -8.07 -10.42 -14.02
C SER A 313 -6.93 -9.97 -14.95
N MET A 314 -6.21 -8.88 -14.63
CA MET A 314 -5.16 -8.37 -15.51
C MET A 314 -3.93 -9.28 -15.64
N PRO A 315 -3.45 -9.97 -14.61
CA PRO A 315 -2.39 -10.97 -14.79
C PRO A 315 -2.76 -12.06 -15.80
N GLY A 316 -4.03 -12.52 -15.76
CA GLY A 316 -4.57 -13.46 -16.74
C GLY A 316 -4.60 -12.90 -18.16
N PHE A 317 -5.04 -11.63 -18.29
CA PHE A 317 -5.00 -10.92 -19.58
C PHE A 317 -3.58 -10.84 -20.16
N VAL A 318 -2.58 -10.56 -19.33
CA VAL A 318 -1.16 -10.53 -19.74
C VAL A 318 -0.70 -11.92 -20.23
N ALA A 319 -1.00 -12.98 -19.46
CA ALA A 319 -0.67 -14.35 -19.85
C ALA A 319 -1.37 -14.78 -21.16
N ASP A 320 -2.62 -14.31 -21.41
CA ASP A 320 -3.34 -14.54 -22.67
C ASP A 320 -2.66 -13.84 -23.86
N ARG A 321 -2.09 -12.63 -23.65
CA ARG A 321 -1.31 -11.96 -24.72
C ARG A 321 -0.01 -12.71 -25.05
N VAL A 322 0.65 -13.32 -24.06
CA VAL A 322 1.80 -14.21 -24.32
C VAL A 322 1.37 -15.38 -25.21
N ALA A 323 0.28 -16.09 -24.83
CA ALA A 323 -0.24 -17.22 -25.60
C ALA A 323 -0.59 -16.85 -27.04
N GLU A 324 -1.28 -15.72 -27.22
CA GLU A 324 -1.66 -15.21 -28.53
C GLU A 324 -0.43 -14.89 -29.41
N GLY A 325 0.58 -14.25 -28.82
CA GLY A 325 1.83 -13.92 -29.49
C GLY A 325 2.58 -15.15 -29.97
N LEU A 326 2.72 -16.17 -29.11
CA LEU A 326 3.37 -17.44 -29.43
C LEU A 326 2.62 -18.22 -30.49
N ALA A 327 1.28 -18.36 -30.40
CA ALA A 327 0.47 -19.03 -31.39
C ALA A 327 0.56 -18.43 -32.80
N ALA A 328 0.73 -17.12 -32.89
CA ALA A 328 0.86 -16.43 -34.15
C ALA A 328 2.29 -16.44 -34.72
N SER A 329 3.27 -16.86 -33.93
CA SER A 329 4.69 -17.03 -34.35
C SER A 329 4.93 -18.42 -34.96
N GLU A 330 4.05 -19.40 -34.76
CA GLU A 330 4.10 -20.69 -35.42
C GLU A 330 3.64 -20.57 -36.87
N PRO A 331 4.32 -21.26 -37.85
CA PRO A 331 3.90 -21.27 -39.24
C PRO A 331 2.53 -21.93 -39.36
N ASN A 332 1.51 -21.15 -39.71
CA ASN A 332 0.10 -21.54 -39.77
C ASN A 332 -0.18 -22.44 -40.98
N ASP A 333 -0.53 -23.70 -40.75
CA ASP A 333 -1.06 -24.64 -41.76
C ASP A 333 -2.62 -24.74 -41.61
N GLY A 334 -3.34 -23.63 -41.68
CA GLY A 334 -4.81 -23.66 -41.84
C GLY A 334 -5.63 -22.66 -41.00
N ASP A 335 -6.44 -21.92 -41.73
CA ASP A 335 -7.65 -21.13 -41.37
C ASP A 335 -7.92 -20.83 -39.88
N ALA A 336 -7.41 -19.72 -39.37
CA ALA A 336 -7.90 -19.09 -38.14
C ALA A 336 -9.11 -18.20 -38.45
N ALA A 337 -10.32 -18.71 -38.28
CA ALA A 337 -11.56 -17.95 -38.38
C ALA A 337 -12.03 -17.54 -36.98
N ASP A 338 -12.06 -16.23 -36.77
CA ASP A 338 -13.06 -15.46 -36.02
C ASP A 338 -13.46 -16.00 -34.61
N ALA A 339 -12.63 -15.78 -33.60
CA ALA A 339 -13.02 -15.95 -32.19
C ALA A 339 -13.35 -14.58 -31.54
N ARG A 340 -14.49 -13.99 -31.91
CA ARG A 340 -15.10 -12.89 -31.14
C ARG A 340 -15.91 -13.47 -30.00
N GLY A 341 -15.34 -13.52 -28.80
CA GLY A 341 -15.96 -14.07 -27.58
C GLY A 341 -16.39 -13.01 -26.59
N THR A 342 -17.49 -13.29 -25.90
CA THR A 342 -18.04 -12.53 -24.76
C THR A 342 -17.09 -12.56 -23.56
N VAL A 343 -17.24 -11.63 -22.62
CA VAL A 343 -16.37 -11.34 -21.45
C VAL A 343 -16.01 -12.57 -20.57
N ASP A 344 -16.73 -13.68 -20.69
CA ASP A 344 -16.47 -14.95 -19.98
C ASP A 344 -15.62 -15.97 -20.80
N ALA A 345 -15.09 -15.59 -21.97
CA ALA A 345 -14.47 -16.53 -22.94
C ALA A 345 -12.94 -16.35 -23.10
N TYR A 346 -12.26 -15.67 -22.20
CA TYR A 346 -10.79 -15.53 -22.25
C TYR A 346 -10.05 -16.66 -21.52
N VAL A 347 -10.50 -17.89 -21.67
CA VAL A 347 -9.69 -19.07 -21.40
C VAL A 347 -9.28 -19.63 -22.78
N THR A 348 -8.21 -19.09 -23.36
CA THR A 348 -7.52 -19.79 -24.43
C THR A 348 -6.97 -21.10 -23.85
N ASP A 349 -7.23 -22.20 -24.53
CA ASP A 349 -6.64 -23.51 -24.21
C ASP A 349 -5.10 -23.31 -24.09
N GLY A 350 -4.49 -23.71 -22.97
CA GLY A 350 -3.09 -23.41 -22.63
C GLY A 350 -2.01 -23.96 -23.59
N GLY A 351 -2.44 -24.58 -24.72
CA GLY A 351 -1.54 -25.31 -25.61
C GLY A 351 -0.43 -24.52 -26.30
N ALA A 352 -0.54 -23.18 -26.40
CA ALA A 352 0.51 -22.36 -27.01
C ALA A 352 1.64 -21.96 -26.02
N ILE A 353 1.42 -22.15 -24.73
CA ILE A 353 2.40 -21.82 -23.66
C ILE A 353 3.12 -23.09 -23.18
N GLU A 354 2.55 -24.27 -23.38
CA GLU A 354 3.13 -25.54 -22.94
C GLU A 354 4.53 -25.73 -23.59
N ASP A 355 5.50 -26.14 -22.78
CA ASP A 355 6.90 -26.35 -23.18
C ASP A 355 7.66 -25.09 -23.66
N THR A 356 7.13 -23.88 -23.44
CA THR A 356 7.84 -22.63 -23.76
C THR A 356 8.62 -22.10 -22.55
N THR A 357 9.58 -21.22 -22.82
CA THR A 357 10.41 -20.54 -21.81
C THR A 357 10.08 -19.06 -21.77
N VAL A 358 9.58 -18.58 -20.63
CA VAL A 358 9.12 -17.19 -20.49
C VAL A 358 9.87 -16.48 -19.36
N ALA A 359 10.41 -15.29 -19.63
CA ALA A 359 10.98 -14.43 -18.61
C ALA A 359 9.92 -13.41 -18.09
N VAL A 360 9.76 -13.30 -16.77
CA VAL A 360 8.94 -12.27 -16.11
C VAL A 360 9.85 -11.27 -15.42
N LEU A 361 9.76 -10.00 -15.84
CA LEU A 361 10.58 -8.88 -15.36
C LEU A 361 9.78 -8.06 -14.34
N GLY A 362 10.24 -8.10 -13.09
CA GLY A 362 9.62 -7.42 -11.95
C GLY A 362 8.66 -8.32 -11.17
N LEU A 363 9.11 -8.72 -9.97
CA LEU A 363 8.33 -9.47 -8.98
C LEU A 363 7.78 -8.56 -7.89
N THR A 364 8.37 -7.40 -7.69
CA THR A 364 7.87 -6.43 -6.71
C THR A 364 6.59 -5.76 -7.23
N TYR A 365 5.70 -5.41 -6.32
CA TYR A 365 4.44 -4.76 -6.73
C TYR A 365 4.62 -3.33 -7.25
N ARG A 366 5.78 -2.74 -7.04
CA ARG A 366 6.13 -1.39 -7.49
C ARG A 366 7.64 -1.20 -7.54
N SER A 367 8.12 -0.50 -8.57
CA SER A 367 9.54 -0.11 -8.68
C SER A 367 10.05 0.58 -7.41
N GLY A 368 11.27 0.22 -7.01
CA GLY A 368 11.97 0.78 -5.85
C GLY A 368 11.51 0.27 -4.48
N VAL A 369 10.57 -0.66 -4.41
CA VAL A 369 10.05 -1.25 -3.16
C VAL A 369 10.28 -2.75 -3.15
N ALA A 370 11.12 -3.26 -2.25
CA ALA A 370 11.48 -4.67 -2.13
C ALA A 370 10.35 -5.48 -1.44
N GLU A 371 9.20 -5.59 -2.07
CA GLU A 371 8.02 -6.32 -1.57
C GLU A 371 7.19 -6.89 -2.71
N THR A 372 6.76 -8.14 -2.56
CA THR A 372 6.00 -8.91 -3.57
C THR A 372 4.52 -9.10 -3.22
N ARG A 373 4.01 -8.39 -2.21
CA ARG A 373 2.64 -8.59 -1.72
C ARG A 373 1.60 -8.25 -2.77
N ALA A 374 0.71 -9.22 -3.08
CA ALA A 374 -0.30 -9.12 -4.13
C ALA A 374 0.30 -8.57 -5.46
N SER A 375 1.51 -8.99 -5.81
CA SER A 375 2.18 -8.48 -6.99
C SER A 375 1.65 -9.14 -8.26
N PRO A 376 1.24 -8.36 -9.27
CA PRO A 376 0.86 -8.90 -10.58
C PRO A 376 1.96 -9.74 -11.22
N GLY A 377 3.25 -9.43 -10.98
CA GLY A 377 4.37 -10.20 -11.50
C GLY A 377 4.43 -11.63 -10.94
N VAL A 378 4.11 -11.79 -9.66
CA VAL A 378 3.99 -13.12 -9.03
C VAL A 378 2.81 -13.89 -9.63
N ASP A 379 1.65 -13.25 -9.75
CA ASP A 379 0.46 -13.88 -10.33
C ASP A 379 0.68 -14.29 -11.80
N VAL A 380 1.40 -13.48 -12.58
CA VAL A 380 1.79 -13.83 -13.97
C VAL A 380 2.71 -15.04 -13.99
N CYS A 381 3.72 -15.11 -13.12
CA CYS A 381 4.61 -16.29 -13.04
C CYS A 381 3.79 -17.56 -12.75
N ASP A 382 2.91 -17.50 -11.75
CA ASP A 382 2.12 -18.67 -11.36
C ASP A 382 1.16 -19.10 -12.47
N LEU A 383 0.51 -18.16 -13.16
CA LEU A 383 -0.40 -18.44 -14.28
C LEU A 383 0.32 -19.04 -15.49
N LEU A 384 1.52 -18.55 -15.85
CA LEU A 384 2.32 -19.09 -16.93
C LEU A 384 2.82 -20.51 -16.60
N ALA A 385 3.29 -20.73 -15.37
CA ALA A 385 3.70 -22.05 -14.90
C ALA A 385 2.52 -23.04 -14.85
N ASP A 386 1.31 -22.61 -14.48
CA ASP A 386 0.08 -23.44 -14.53
C ASP A 386 -0.27 -23.86 -15.95
N ARG A 387 0.07 -23.05 -16.95
CA ARG A 387 -0.13 -23.34 -18.37
C ARG A 387 1.00 -24.16 -19.01
N GLY A 388 2.02 -24.58 -18.22
CA GLY A 388 3.09 -25.47 -18.65
C GLY A 388 4.37 -24.79 -19.14
N ALA A 389 4.51 -23.46 -18.97
CA ALA A 389 5.77 -22.77 -19.27
C ALA A 389 6.88 -23.09 -18.26
N THR A 390 8.12 -23.07 -18.72
CA THR A 390 9.28 -22.85 -17.86
C THR A 390 9.43 -21.36 -17.62
N VAL A 391 9.28 -20.91 -16.35
CA VAL A 391 9.28 -19.48 -16.02
C VAL A 391 10.59 -19.08 -15.34
N TYR A 392 11.27 -18.09 -15.91
CA TYR A 392 12.35 -17.35 -15.26
C TYR A 392 11.81 -16.02 -14.72
N ALA A 393 12.29 -15.60 -13.55
CA ALA A 393 11.91 -14.32 -12.99
C ALA A 393 13.12 -13.48 -12.61
N ALA A 394 13.15 -12.24 -13.08
CA ALA A 394 14.19 -11.27 -12.77
C ALA A 394 13.61 -10.06 -12.03
N ASP A 395 14.19 -9.70 -10.89
CA ASP A 395 13.86 -8.48 -10.14
C ASP A 395 15.12 -7.93 -9.46
N PRO A 396 15.41 -6.61 -9.54
CA PRO A 396 16.62 -6.05 -8.96
C PRO A 396 16.61 -5.96 -7.42
N LEU A 397 15.47 -6.20 -6.76
CA LEU A 397 15.29 -5.97 -5.34
C LEU A 397 14.97 -7.22 -4.54
N VAL A 398 14.43 -8.26 -5.18
CA VAL A 398 13.98 -9.48 -4.53
C VAL A 398 14.35 -10.70 -5.36
N GLU A 399 14.48 -11.84 -4.68
CA GLU A 399 14.62 -13.16 -5.33
C GLU A 399 13.23 -13.80 -5.54
N ALA A 400 13.14 -14.77 -6.46
CA ALA A 400 11.90 -15.49 -6.76
C ALA A 400 11.48 -16.51 -5.66
N SER A 401 11.78 -16.22 -4.41
CA SER A 401 11.48 -17.11 -3.29
C SER A 401 9.97 -17.27 -3.08
N GLY A 402 9.49 -18.52 -3.16
CA GLY A 402 8.05 -18.81 -3.02
C GLY A 402 7.19 -18.52 -4.25
N VAL A 403 7.82 -18.16 -5.38
CA VAL A 403 7.19 -17.96 -6.68
C VAL A 403 7.45 -19.19 -7.55
N ARG A 404 6.52 -19.54 -8.42
CA ARG A 404 6.68 -20.66 -9.37
C ARG A 404 7.51 -20.26 -10.59
N ALA A 405 8.72 -19.78 -10.31
CA ALA A 405 9.71 -19.34 -11.31
C ALA A 405 11.12 -19.60 -10.79
N GLU A 406 12.06 -19.81 -11.70
CA GLU A 406 13.48 -19.83 -11.39
C GLU A 406 14.02 -18.39 -11.40
N HIS A 407 14.74 -18.01 -10.34
CA HIS A 407 15.36 -16.69 -10.27
C HIS A 407 16.53 -16.60 -11.24
N VAL A 408 16.60 -15.52 -12.03
CA VAL A 408 17.70 -15.22 -12.93
C VAL A 408 18.15 -13.78 -12.73
N ALA A 409 19.46 -13.54 -12.77
CA ALA A 409 19.97 -12.17 -12.75
C ALA A 409 19.69 -11.46 -14.08
N ILE A 410 19.50 -10.14 -14.05
CA ILE A 410 19.12 -9.36 -15.24
C ILE A 410 20.16 -9.51 -16.38
N ASP A 411 21.44 -9.58 -16.04
CA ASP A 411 22.55 -9.75 -17.00
C ASP A 411 22.71 -11.18 -17.52
N GLU A 412 22.09 -12.18 -16.86
CA GLU A 412 22.06 -13.58 -17.27
C GLU A 412 20.83 -13.92 -18.13
N LEU A 413 19.85 -13.02 -18.27
CA LEU A 413 18.64 -13.25 -19.08
C LEU A 413 18.96 -13.65 -20.52
N ARG A 414 20.02 -13.11 -21.10
CA ARG A 414 20.49 -13.43 -22.49
C ARG A 414 21.01 -14.86 -22.65
N ASP A 415 21.36 -15.51 -21.53
CA ASP A 415 21.86 -16.89 -21.54
C ASP A 415 20.71 -17.90 -21.44
N CYS A 416 19.48 -17.43 -21.23
CA CYS A 416 18.26 -18.21 -21.29
C CYS A 416 17.73 -18.26 -22.72
N ASP A 417 17.34 -19.45 -23.16
CA ASP A 417 16.70 -19.67 -24.47
C ASP A 417 15.19 -19.29 -24.31
N LEU A 418 14.89 -18.02 -24.51
CA LEU A 418 13.56 -17.45 -24.22
C LEU A 418 12.69 -17.47 -25.49
N ASP A 419 11.42 -17.85 -25.33
CA ASP A 419 10.35 -17.71 -26.34
C ASP A 419 9.56 -16.41 -26.12
N ALA A 420 9.42 -15.97 -24.85
CA ALA A 420 8.71 -14.74 -24.52
C ALA A 420 9.30 -14.01 -23.31
N ALA A 421 8.99 -12.71 -23.20
CA ALA A 421 9.30 -11.88 -22.04
C ALA A 421 8.08 -11.02 -21.65
N VAL A 422 7.86 -10.86 -20.34
CA VAL A 422 6.77 -10.04 -19.78
C VAL A 422 7.35 -8.99 -18.85
N LEU A 423 7.06 -7.70 -19.04
CA LEU A 423 7.32 -6.64 -18.07
C LEU A 423 6.13 -6.48 -17.15
N ALA A 424 6.25 -6.96 -15.91
CA ALA A 424 5.21 -6.86 -14.88
C ALA A 424 5.43 -5.71 -13.89
N THR A 425 6.69 -5.28 -13.66
CA THR A 425 7.02 -4.06 -12.90
C THR A 425 8.20 -3.36 -13.55
N ALA A 426 8.03 -2.10 -13.92
CA ALA A 426 9.06 -1.31 -14.60
C ALA A 426 10.09 -0.78 -13.60
N HIS A 427 11.20 -1.49 -13.44
CA HIS A 427 12.39 -1.02 -12.73
C HIS A 427 13.37 -0.39 -13.72
N ASP A 428 14.04 0.69 -13.30
CA ASP A 428 15.04 1.40 -14.12
C ASP A 428 16.21 0.48 -14.53
N GLU A 429 16.49 -0.57 -13.77
CA GLU A 429 17.53 -1.56 -14.05
C GLU A 429 17.25 -2.37 -15.33
N PHE A 430 16.02 -2.47 -15.77
CA PHE A 430 15.67 -3.14 -17.02
C PHE A 430 16.01 -2.32 -18.27
N ASP A 431 16.28 -1.03 -18.13
CA ASP A 431 16.81 -0.20 -19.23
C ASP A 431 18.21 -0.66 -19.70
N ALA A 432 18.92 -1.44 -18.88
CA ALA A 432 20.23 -2.00 -19.22
C ALA A 432 20.16 -3.25 -20.10
N VAL A 433 18.96 -3.82 -20.33
CA VAL A 433 18.78 -5.02 -21.16
C VAL A 433 18.90 -4.65 -22.63
N ASP A 434 19.90 -5.24 -23.32
CA ASP A 434 20.05 -5.11 -24.80
C ASP A 434 19.10 -6.10 -25.49
N TRP A 435 17.89 -5.66 -25.78
CA TRP A 435 16.87 -6.48 -26.45
C TRP A 435 17.31 -6.94 -27.87
N SER A 436 18.19 -6.21 -28.53
CA SER A 436 18.70 -6.60 -29.84
C SER A 436 19.63 -7.83 -29.83
N ALA A 437 20.07 -8.23 -28.64
CA ALA A 437 20.92 -9.40 -28.45
C ALA A 437 20.16 -10.74 -28.37
N PHE A 438 18.82 -10.68 -28.30
CA PHE A 438 17.94 -11.85 -28.27
C PHE A 438 17.48 -12.22 -29.69
N ASP A 439 17.25 -13.51 -29.94
CA ASP A 439 16.44 -13.96 -31.06
C ASP A 439 15.02 -13.38 -30.96
N PRO A 440 14.24 -13.33 -32.08
CA PRO A 440 12.92 -12.77 -32.06
C PRO A 440 12.00 -13.40 -30.97
N LEU A 441 11.53 -12.58 -30.02
CA LEU A 441 10.68 -12.96 -28.89
C LEU A 441 9.27 -12.43 -29.05
N VAL A 442 8.32 -13.05 -28.32
CA VAL A 442 7.08 -12.39 -27.94
C VAL A 442 7.34 -11.54 -26.69
N VAL A 443 7.09 -10.25 -26.76
CA VAL A 443 7.26 -9.33 -25.62
C VAL A 443 5.91 -8.77 -25.21
N VAL A 444 5.54 -8.92 -23.95
CA VAL A 444 4.35 -8.27 -23.38
C VAL A 444 4.79 -7.19 -22.39
N ASP A 445 4.69 -5.94 -22.80
CA ASP A 445 5.04 -4.78 -21.98
C ASP A 445 3.82 -4.28 -21.21
N GLY A 446 3.76 -4.55 -19.92
CA GLY A 446 2.67 -4.12 -19.02
C GLY A 446 2.65 -2.62 -18.77
N HIS A 447 3.75 -1.90 -19.01
CA HIS A 447 3.92 -0.52 -18.57
C HIS A 447 4.28 0.49 -19.66
N ASP A 448 4.49 0.03 -20.92
CA ASP A 448 5.02 0.87 -22.02
C ASP A 448 6.40 1.45 -21.66
N ALA A 449 7.28 0.60 -21.12
CA ALA A 449 8.55 1.02 -20.57
C ALA A 449 9.78 0.32 -21.19
N LEU A 450 9.60 -0.70 -22.05
CA LEU A 450 10.71 -1.39 -22.70
C LEU A 450 11.15 -0.70 -23.99
N ASP A 451 12.43 -0.43 -24.13
CA ASP A 451 13.01 0.04 -25.42
C ASP A 451 13.34 -1.16 -26.32
N VAL A 452 12.34 -1.59 -27.06
CA VAL A 452 12.44 -2.68 -28.05
C VAL A 452 12.41 -2.15 -29.49
N ALA A 453 12.62 -0.86 -29.68
CA ALA A 453 12.60 -0.23 -31.00
C ALA A 453 13.72 -0.76 -31.90
N GLY A 454 13.37 -1.14 -33.14
CA GLY A 454 14.33 -1.64 -34.14
C GLY A 454 14.74 -3.10 -33.97
N THR A 455 14.07 -3.84 -33.09
CA THR A 455 14.18 -5.31 -32.98
C THR A 455 13.14 -6.00 -33.84
N ASP A 456 13.31 -7.29 -34.10
CA ASP A 456 12.32 -8.13 -34.78
C ASP A 456 11.35 -8.82 -33.81
N HIS A 457 11.27 -8.35 -32.56
CA HIS A 457 10.34 -8.86 -31.54
C HIS A 457 8.90 -8.55 -31.90
N ARG A 458 8.02 -9.48 -31.56
CA ARG A 458 6.57 -9.26 -31.61
C ARG A 458 6.12 -8.66 -30.27
N VAL A 459 5.75 -7.39 -30.25
CA VAL A 459 5.52 -6.64 -29.02
C VAL A 459 4.04 -6.33 -28.82
N TYR A 460 3.48 -6.73 -27.70
CA TYR A 460 2.20 -6.24 -27.19
C TYR A 460 2.44 -5.28 -26.04
N THR A 461 1.91 -4.08 -26.10
CA THR A 461 1.93 -3.15 -24.97
C THR A 461 0.51 -2.93 -24.45
N VAL A 462 0.31 -3.10 -23.13
CA VAL A 462 -1.02 -2.89 -22.51
C VAL A 462 -1.51 -1.46 -22.78
N GLY A 463 -2.61 -1.35 -23.52
CA GLY A 463 -3.20 -0.07 -23.96
C GLY A 463 -2.62 0.53 -25.24
N ARG A 464 -1.69 -0.19 -25.94
CA ARG A 464 -1.20 0.18 -27.27
C ARG A 464 -1.38 -0.92 -28.33
N GLY A 465 -1.63 -2.17 -27.90
CA GLY A 465 -1.85 -3.29 -28.80
C GLY A 465 -0.56 -3.91 -29.32
N TRP A 466 -0.69 -4.73 -30.37
CA TRP A 466 0.42 -5.41 -31.08
C TRP A 466 1.17 -4.47 -32.01
N ARG A 467 2.51 -4.62 -32.04
CA ARG A 467 3.45 -3.92 -32.95
C ARG A 467 4.43 -4.90 -33.55
#